data_5be787db05ba60cfa3efc37409e81310
#
_entry.id   5be787db05ba60cfa3efc37409e81310
#
_cell.length_a   1.000
_cell.length_b   1.000
_cell.length_c   1.000
_cell.angle_alpha   90.00
_cell.angle_beta   90.00
_cell.angle_gamma   90.00
#
_symmetry.space_group_name_H-M   'P 1'
#
loop_
_entity.id
_entity.type
_entity.pdbx_description
1 polymer ?
#
loop_
_entity_poly.entity_id
_entity_poly.type
_entity_poly.pdbx_seq_one_letter_code
_entity_poly.pdbx_strand_id
1 'polypeptide(L)'
;MGLEQKLRDKTALVGIVGLGYVGLPLALAFSQAGLRVLGFDIQQKRVDSVNRGQSYLADIDSQHLSAAVNSNRLEATTAQDRFSEADAICICVPTPLTRTKEPDLSYITQESEEISRRLQPGQLVVLESTTYPGTTREVVLPALERSGLKAGKDFYLAYSPERIDPGNK
;
A
#
# COMPACT_ATOMS: atom_id res chain seq x y z
N MET A 1 -19.97 -2.98 -10.00
CA MET A 1 -20.00 -3.32 -8.56
C MET A 1 -19.18 -2.27 -7.83
N GLY A 2 -19.73 -1.62 -6.80
CA GLY A 2 -19.01 -0.59 -6.03
C GLY A 2 -17.93 -1.20 -5.13
N LEU A 3 -16.95 -0.39 -4.69
CA LEU A 3 -15.85 -0.82 -3.84
C LEU A 3 -16.33 -1.51 -2.56
N GLU A 4 -17.33 -0.93 -1.89
CA GLU A 4 -17.89 -1.49 -0.65
C GLU A 4 -18.37 -2.94 -0.84
N GLN A 5 -19.08 -3.21 -1.93
CA GLN A 5 -19.56 -4.56 -2.24
C GLN A 5 -18.40 -5.51 -2.53
N LYS A 6 -17.40 -5.06 -3.31
CA LYS A 6 -16.20 -5.87 -3.58
C LYS A 6 -15.43 -6.23 -2.29
N LEU A 7 -15.35 -5.30 -1.33
CA LEU A 7 -14.72 -5.55 -0.02
C LEU A 7 -15.52 -6.56 0.80
N ARG A 8 -16.86 -6.43 0.86
CA ARG A 8 -17.74 -7.37 1.57
C ARG A 8 -17.66 -8.78 0.99
N ASP A 9 -17.67 -8.88 -0.34
CA ASP A 9 -17.61 -10.16 -1.07
C ASP A 9 -16.19 -10.72 -1.17
N LYS A 10 -15.18 -9.99 -0.66
CA LYS A 10 -13.74 -10.33 -0.73
C LYS A 10 -13.22 -10.51 -2.16
N THR A 11 -13.81 -9.80 -3.11
CA THR A 11 -13.40 -9.80 -4.53
C THR A 11 -12.51 -8.61 -4.87
N ALA A 12 -12.35 -7.65 -3.95
CA ALA A 12 -11.47 -6.51 -4.13
C ALA A 12 -10.00 -6.95 -4.21
N LEU A 13 -9.23 -6.27 -5.07
CA LEU A 13 -7.77 -6.33 -5.11
C LEU A 13 -7.20 -5.15 -4.31
N VAL A 14 -6.42 -5.45 -3.28
CA VAL A 14 -5.77 -4.44 -2.44
C VAL A 14 -4.32 -4.29 -2.88
N GLY A 15 -3.92 -3.08 -3.28
CA GLY A 15 -2.55 -2.70 -3.55
C GLY A 15 -1.85 -2.24 -2.27
N ILE A 16 -0.66 -2.75 -1.98
CA ILE A 16 0.18 -2.30 -0.86
C ILE A 16 1.47 -1.74 -1.42
N VAL A 17 1.71 -0.44 -1.23
CA VAL A 17 2.89 0.27 -1.73
C VAL A 17 3.93 0.40 -0.64
N GLY A 18 5.07 -0.28 -0.83
CA GLY A 18 6.12 -0.46 0.18
C GLY A 18 5.91 -1.72 1.01
N LEU A 19 6.73 -2.75 0.77
CA LEU A 19 6.69 -4.02 1.48
C LEU A 19 7.72 -4.05 2.63
N GLY A 20 7.77 -2.97 3.41
CA GLY A 20 8.57 -2.84 4.63
C GLY A 20 7.88 -3.41 5.88
N TYR A 21 8.32 -2.92 7.06
CA TYR A 21 7.81 -3.35 8.38
C TYR A 21 6.32 -3.07 8.61
N VAL A 22 5.73 -2.17 7.84
CA VAL A 22 4.29 -1.86 7.88
C VAL A 22 3.56 -2.60 6.76
N GLY A 23 4.02 -2.45 5.53
CA GLY A 23 3.27 -2.93 4.37
C GLY A 23 3.23 -4.44 4.23
N LEU A 24 4.29 -5.18 4.53
CA LEU A 24 4.27 -6.64 4.41
C LEU A 24 3.35 -7.31 5.45
N PRO A 25 3.36 -6.92 6.75
CA PRO A 25 2.36 -7.38 7.71
C PRO A 25 0.93 -7.05 7.30
N LEU A 26 0.70 -5.83 6.79
CA LEU A 26 -0.62 -5.40 6.33
C LEU A 26 -1.10 -6.23 5.13
N ALA A 27 -0.20 -6.51 4.17
CA ALA A 27 -0.48 -7.38 3.02
C ALA A 27 -0.91 -8.79 3.46
N LEU A 28 -0.22 -9.35 4.45
CA LEU A 28 -0.58 -10.64 5.03
C LEU A 28 -1.92 -10.61 5.74
N ALA A 29 -2.21 -9.55 6.51
CA ALA A 29 -3.48 -9.40 7.22
C ALA A 29 -4.66 -9.37 6.23
N PHE A 30 -4.57 -8.62 5.14
CA PHE A 30 -5.58 -8.60 4.09
C PHE A 30 -5.73 -9.96 3.40
N SER A 31 -4.62 -10.63 3.10
CA SER A 31 -4.63 -11.97 2.52
C SER A 31 -5.30 -12.99 3.43
N GLN A 32 -5.01 -12.97 4.74
CA GLN A 32 -5.63 -13.83 5.75
C GLN A 32 -7.12 -13.52 5.93
N ALA A 33 -7.52 -12.25 5.80
CA ALA A 33 -8.93 -11.86 5.77
C ALA A 33 -9.68 -12.34 4.53
N GLY A 34 -8.97 -12.91 3.55
CA GLY A 34 -9.53 -13.51 2.34
C GLY A 34 -9.53 -12.61 1.10
N LEU A 35 -8.93 -11.43 1.18
CA LEU A 35 -8.76 -10.53 0.04
C LEU A 35 -7.55 -10.95 -0.83
N ARG A 36 -7.55 -10.53 -2.08
CA ARG A 36 -6.38 -10.60 -2.94
C ARG A 36 -5.52 -9.35 -2.75
N VAL A 37 -4.21 -9.53 -2.70
CA VAL A 37 -3.25 -8.45 -2.45
C VAL A 37 -2.18 -8.42 -3.54
N LEU A 38 -1.91 -7.24 -4.05
CA LEU A 38 -0.79 -6.94 -4.93
C LEU A 38 0.17 -5.99 -4.20
N GLY A 39 1.32 -6.51 -3.80
CA GLY A 39 2.35 -5.74 -3.13
C GLY A 39 3.27 -5.06 -4.16
N PHE A 40 3.57 -3.79 -3.95
CA PHE A 40 4.48 -3.00 -4.77
C PHE A 40 5.72 -2.63 -3.96
N ASP A 41 6.90 -2.92 -4.46
CA ASP A 41 8.15 -2.46 -3.86
C ASP A 41 9.19 -2.18 -4.96
N ILE A 42 9.97 -1.12 -4.81
CA ILE A 42 11.03 -0.76 -5.77
C ILE A 42 12.23 -1.72 -5.71
N GLN A 43 12.37 -2.47 -4.63
CA GLN A 43 13.47 -3.41 -4.43
C GLN A 43 13.12 -4.79 -4.98
N GLN A 44 13.69 -5.15 -6.13
CA GLN A 44 13.46 -6.46 -6.76
C GLN A 44 13.73 -7.63 -5.79
N LYS A 45 14.74 -7.52 -4.93
CA LYS A 45 15.04 -8.57 -3.93
C LYS A 45 13.87 -8.83 -2.97
N ARG A 46 13.16 -7.79 -2.55
CA ARG A 46 11.97 -7.95 -1.69
C ARG A 46 10.84 -8.61 -2.45
N VAL A 47 10.58 -8.13 -3.66
CA VAL A 47 9.58 -8.72 -4.55
C VAL A 47 9.85 -10.21 -4.76
N ASP A 48 11.08 -10.58 -5.10
CA ASP A 48 11.48 -11.97 -5.30
C ASP A 48 11.32 -12.81 -4.03
N SER A 49 11.67 -12.24 -2.86
CA SER A 49 11.54 -12.95 -1.58
C SER A 49 10.08 -13.20 -1.24
N VAL A 50 9.21 -12.19 -1.40
CA VAL A 50 7.76 -12.34 -1.18
C VAL A 50 7.20 -13.42 -2.10
N ASN A 51 7.48 -13.36 -3.40
CA ASN A 51 6.95 -14.31 -4.39
C ASN A 51 7.47 -15.75 -4.18
N ARG A 52 8.60 -15.92 -3.50
CA ARG A 52 9.08 -17.25 -3.04
C ARG A 52 8.51 -17.67 -1.69
N GLY A 53 7.67 -16.85 -1.06
CA GLY A 53 7.15 -17.13 0.28
C GLY A 53 8.23 -17.05 1.37
N GLN A 54 9.29 -16.28 1.16
CA GLN A 54 10.42 -16.14 2.09
C GLN A 54 10.39 -14.76 2.75
N SER A 55 10.20 -14.72 4.06
CA SER A 55 10.22 -13.46 4.79
C SER A 55 11.67 -12.97 4.99
N TYR A 56 11.84 -11.66 4.84
CA TYR A 56 13.05 -10.92 5.22
C TYR A 56 12.85 -10.10 6.51
N LEU A 57 11.67 -10.20 7.13
CA LEU A 57 11.33 -9.57 8.40
C LEU A 57 11.29 -10.64 9.49
N ALA A 58 11.96 -10.38 10.61
CA ALA A 58 12.05 -11.33 11.72
C ALA A 58 10.69 -11.64 12.36
N ASP A 59 9.79 -10.66 12.35
CA ASP A 59 8.47 -10.77 12.98
C ASP A 59 7.41 -11.44 12.08
N ILE A 60 7.78 -11.81 10.85
CA ILE A 60 6.89 -12.49 9.90
C ILE A 60 7.37 -13.91 9.65
N ASP A 61 6.49 -14.86 9.98
CA ASP A 61 6.72 -16.26 9.68
C ASP A 61 6.60 -16.54 8.18
N SER A 62 7.67 -17.11 7.60
CA SER A 62 7.69 -17.51 6.20
C SER A 62 6.61 -18.54 5.84
N GLN A 63 6.10 -19.32 6.80
CA GLN A 63 5.01 -20.25 6.54
C GLN A 63 3.72 -19.51 6.17
N HIS A 64 3.38 -18.43 6.90
CA HIS A 64 2.22 -17.59 6.60
C HIS A 64 2.37 -16.89 5.24
N LEU A 65 3.57 -16.38 4.95
CA LEU A 65 3.85 -15.74 3.68
C LEU A 65 3.73 -16.74 2.51
N SER A 66 4.34 -17.92 2.67
CA SER A 66 4.26 -19.00 1.68
C SER A 66 2.82 -19.46 1.43
N ALA A 67 2.01 -19.59 2.49
CA ALA A 67 0.60 -19.95 2.35
C ALA A 67 -0.20 -18.90 1.57
N ALA A 68 0.05 -17.61 1.82
CA ALA A 68 -0.60 -16.50 1.10
C ALA A 68 -0.25 -16.51 -0.40
N VAL A 69 1.03 -16.71 -0.74
CA VAL A 69 1.51 -16.78 -2.13
C VAL A 69 0.98 -18.02 -2.84
N ASN A 70 1.10 -19.21 -2.21
CA ASN A 70 0.65 -20.46 -2.81
C ASN A 70 -0.87 -20.52 -3.03
N SER A 71 -1.64 -19.78 -2.24
CA SER A 71 -3.08 -19.64 -2.44
C SER A 71 -3.48 -18.57 -3.47
N ASN A 72 -2.51 -17.95 -4.16
CA ASN A 72 -2.71 -16.84 -5.10
C ASN A 72 -3.42 -15.63 -4.47
N ARG A 73 -3.28 -15.45 -3.15
CA ARG A 73 -3.84 -14.30 -2.44
C ARG A 73 -2.85 -13.15 -2.26
N LEU A 74 -1.56 -13.40 -2.41
CA LEU A 74 -0.52 -12.39 -2.36
C LEU A 74 0.45 -12.59 -3.53
N GLU A 75 0.65 -11.53 -4.27
CA GLU A 75 1.68 -11.39 -5.31
C GLU A 75 2.44 -10.09 -5.05
N ALA A 76 3.72 -10.04 -5.37
CA ALA A 76 4.52 -8.82 -5.32
C ALA A 76 5.07 -8.46 -6.70
N THR A 77 5.24 -7.16 -6.97
CA THR A 77 5.74 -6.64 -8.24
C THR A 77 6.52 -5.32 -8.06
N THR A 78 7.41 -5.04 -9.01
CA THR A 78 8.00 -3.70 -9.19
C THR A 78 7.27 -2.87 -10.24
N ALA A 79 6.28 -3.45 -10.92
CA ALA A 79 5.57 -2.84 -12.05
C ALA A 79 4.47 -1.89 -11.56
N GLN A 80 4.77 -0.60 -11.49
CA GLN A 80 3.86 0.44 -11.02
C GLN A 80 2.69 0.73 -11.99
N ASP A 81 2.76 0.30 -13.24
CA ASP A 81 1.66 0.37 -14.19
C ASP A 81 0.45 -0.45 -13.75
N ARG A 82 0.65 -1.44 -12.88
CA ARG A 82 -0.38 -2.29 -12.30
C ARG A 82 -1.20 -1.61 -11.16
N PHE A 83 -0.90 -0.36 -10.79
CA PHE A 83 -1.76 0.38 -9.84
C PHE A 83 -3.21 0.48 -10.32
N SER A 84 -3.44 0.51 -11.62
CA SER A 84 -4.78 0.53 -12.21
C SER A 84 -5.62 -0.74 -11.95
N GLU A 85 -4.99 -1.85 -11.56
CA GLU A 85 -5.68 -3.12 -11.27
C GLU A 85 -6.30 -3.13 -9.86
N ALA A 86 -5.73 -2.34 -8.92
CA ALA A 86 -6.16 -2.35 -7.53
C ALA A 86 -7.48 -1.60 -7.33
N ASP A 87 -8.35 -2.11 -6.48
CA ASP A 87 -9.57 -1.42 -6.04
C ASP A 87 -9.29 -0.46 -4.87
N ALA A 88 -8.34 -0.80 -4.02
CA ALA A 88 -7.84 0.03 -2.93
C ALA A 88 -6.32 -0.01 -2.90
N ILE A 89 -5.66 1.13 -2.61
CA ILE A 89 -4.19 1.26 -2.57
C ILE A 89 -3.80 1.85 -1.22
N CYS A 90 -2.99 1.11 -0.43
CA CYS A 90 -2.43 1.58 0.83
C CYS A 90 -0.98 2.00 0.63
N ILE A 91 -0.65 3.25 0.95
CA ILE A 91 0.71 3.80 0.86
C ILE A 91 1.41 3.58 2.19
N CYS A 92 2.39 2.66 2.22
CA CYS A 92 3.15 2.21 3.39
C CYS A 92 4.65 2.47 3.21
N VAL A 93 5.02 3.54 2.53
CA VAL A 93 6.42 3.89 2.29
C VAL A 93 7.07 4.50 3.52
N PRO A 94 8.40 4.37 3.68
CA PRO A 94 9.10 4.96 4.82
C PRO A 94 9.06 6.50 4.78
N THR A 95 9.09 7.11 5.98
CA THR A 95 9.20 8.56 6.20
C THR A 95 10.37 8.83 7.12
N PRO A 96 11.62 8.65 6.64
CA PRO A 96 12.80 8.88 7.46
C PRO A 96 12.87 10.34 7.89
N LEU A 97 13.58 10.61 9.00
CA LEU A 97 13.83 11.98 9.42
C LEU A 97 14.94 12.61 8.58
N THR A 98 14.72 13.85 8.16
CA THR A 98 15.74 14.69 7.56
C THR A 98 16.83 15.08 8.58
N ARG A 99 17.89 15.76 8.14
CA ARG A 99 18.91 16.31 9.06
C ARG A 99 18.35 17.33 10.04
N THR A 100 17.25 18.00 9.69
CA THR A 100 16.52 18.96 10.52
C THR A 100 15.48 18.30 11.44
N LYS A 101 15.44 16.95 11.48
CA LYS A 101 14.48 16.13 12.23
C LYS A 101 13.00 16.30 11.79
N GLU A 102 12.78 16.72 10.56
CA GLU A 102 11.48 16.74 9.93
C GLU A 102 11.24 15.46 9.13
N PRO A 103 10.01 14.94 9.03
CA PRO A 103 9.72 13.79 8.17
C PRO A 103 10.04 14.08 6.70
N ASP A 104 10.80 13.20 6.06
CA ASP A 104 11.03 13.25 4.62
C ASP A 104 9.82 12.66 3.88
N LEU A 105 9.05 13.52 3.24
CA LEU A 105 7.86 13.15 2.48
C LEU A 105 8.14 12.80 1.02
N SER A 106 9.39 12.77 0.59
CA SER A 106 9.76 12.54 -0.81
C SER A 106 9.19 11.22 -1.35
N TYR A 107 9.23 10.15 -0.55
CA TYR A 107 8.67 8.85 -0.92
C TYR A 107 7.14 8.90 -1.06
N ILE A 108 6.44 9.56 -0.13
CA ILE A 108 4.98 9.73 -0.21
C ILE A 108 4.61 10.52 -1.46
N THR A 109 5.32 11.61 -1.74
CA THR A 109 5.08 12.46 -2.90
C THR A 109 5.30 11.68 -4.19
N GLN A 110 6.43 10.98 -4.31
CA GLN A 110 6.77 10.19 -5.48
C GLN A 110 5.72 9.11 -5.77
N GLU A 111 5.37 8.32 -4.76
CA GLU A 111 4.39 7.24 -4.95
C GLU A 111 2.99 7.80 -5.25
N SER A 112 2.60 8.93 -4.63
CA SER A 112 1.34 9.59 -4.96
C SER A 112 1.29 10.08 -6.41
N GLU A 113 2.41 10.57 -6.95
CA GLU A 113 2.52 10.97 -8.35
C GLU A 113 2.47 9.76 -9.30
N GLU A 114 3.13 8.65 -8.96
CA GLU A 114 3.06 7.42 -9.76
C GLU A 114 1.65 6.83 -9.75
N ILE A 115 0.99 6.79 -8.58
CA ILE A 115 -0.41 6.36 -8.48
C ILE A 115 -1.31 7.26 -9.34
N SER A 116 -1.12 8.59 -9.29
CA SER A 116 -1.96 9.53 -10.03
C SER A 116 -1.99 9.27 -11.54
N ARG A 117 -0.86 8.80 -12.10
CA ARG A 117 -0.75 8.45 -13.54
C ARG A 117 -1.60 7.24 -13.95
N ARG A 118 -2.02 6.43 -13.00
CA ARG A 118 -2.73 5.17 -13.19
C ARG A 118 -4.06 5.11 -12.45
N LEU A 119 -4.39 6.18 -11.71
CA LEU A 119 -5.59 6.25 -10.87
C LEU A 119 -6.85 6.05 -11.70
N GLN A 120 -7.74 5.19 -11.22
CA GLN A 120 -9.00 4.87 -11.88
C GLN A 120 -10.19 5.37 -11.05
N PRO A 121 -11.30 5.75 -11.70
CA PRO A 121 -12.53 6.07 -10.98
C PRO A 121 -12.98 4.92 -10.07
N GLY A 122 -13.41 5.28 -8.86
CA GLY A 122 -13.89 4.34 -7.85
C GLY A 122 -12.81 3.74 -6.95
N GLN A 123 -11.51 3.98 -7.21
CA GLN A 123 -10.43 3.52 -6.34
C GLN A 123 -10.43 4.26 -4.99
N LEU A 124 -9.97 3.56 -3.95
CA LEU A 124 -9.64 4.14 -2.65
C LEU A 124 -8.13 4.21 -2.49
N VAL A 125 -7.60 5.37 -2.14
CA VAL A 125 -6.20 5.54 -1.73
C VAL A 125 -6.16 5.83 -0.24
N VAL A 126 -5.34 5.08 0.51
CA VAL A 126 -5.17 5.23 1.96
C VAL A 126 -3.70 5.54 2.24
N LEU A 127 -3.43 6.64 2.91
CA LEU A 127 -2.11 6.93 3.45
C LEU A 127 -1.98 6.24 4.82
N GLU A 128 -1.08 5.26 4.92
CA GLU A 128 -0.74 4.52 6.15
C GLU A 128 0.62 4.98 6.72
N SER A 129 1.47 5.59 5.91
CA SER A 129 2.79 6.06 6.35
C SER A 129 2.69 7.03 7.50
N THR A 130 3.58 6.89 8.50
CA THR A 130 3.70 7.83 9.62
C THR A 130 4.09 9.21 9.10
N THR A 131 3.30 10.22 9.47
CA THR A 131 3.50 11.59 9.00
C THR A 131 2.87 12.61 9.95
N TYR A 132 2.96 13.90 9.64
CA TYR A 132 2.36 14.97 10.42
C TYR A 132 0.94 15.32 9.95
N PRO A 133 0.12 15.96 10.82
CA PRO A 133 -1.22 16.39 10.47
C PRO A 133 -1.22 17.32 9.24
N GLY A 134 -2.11 17.06 8.28
CA GLY A 134 -2.23 17.85 7.04
C GLY A 134 -1.65 17.16 5.81
N THR A 135 -0.66 16.26 5.93
CA THR A 135 0.02 15.61 4.78
C THR A 135 -0.95 15.03 3.76
N THR A 136 -2.01 14.38 4.19
CA THR A 136 -3.01 13.81 3.27
C THR A 136 -3.67 14.87 2.38
N ARG A 137 -3.97 16.06 2.93
CA ARG A 137 -4.62 17.14 2.20
C ARG A 137 -3.65 18.03 1.44
N GLU A 138 -2.46 18.23 1.98
CA GLU A 138 -1.49 19.20 1.48
C GLU A 138 -0.51 18.59 0.47
N VAL A 139 -0.25 17.28 0.57
CA VAL A 139 0.72 16.56 -0.27
C VAL A 139 0.05 15.52 -1.14
N VAL A 140 -0.65 14.53 -0.52
CA VAL A 140 -1.20 13.39 -1.25
C VAL A 140 -2.35 13.80 -2.16
N LEU A 141 -3.33 14.55 -1.65
CA LEU A 141 -4.50 14.98 -2.42
C LEU A 141 -4.12 15.76 -3.69
N PRO A 142 -3.29 16.82 -3.63
CA PRO A 142 -2.91 17.55 -4.84
C PRO A 142 -2.15 16.68 -5.85
N ALA A 143 -1.31 15.73 -5.37
CA ALA A 143 -0.59 14.81 -6.24
C ALA A 143 -1.55 13.87 -6.99
N LEU A 144 -2.51 13.27 -6.29
CA LEU A 144 -3.50 12.37 -6.89
C LEU A 144 -4.44 13.10 -7.87
N GLU A 145 -4.85 14.33 -7.56
CA GLU A 145 -5.74 15.13 -8.43
C GLU A 145 -5.08 15.59 -9.74
N ARG A 146 -3.74 15.42 -9.90
CA ARG A 146 -3.07 15.58 -11.21
C ARG A 146 -3.55 14.56 -12.25
N SER A 147 -4.17 13.46 -11.83
CA SER A 147 -4.86 12.52 -12.72
C SER A 147 -6.04 13.16 -13.48
N GLY A 148 -6.53 14.31 -13.04
CA GLY A 148 -7.76 14.93 -13.51
C GLY A 148 -9.02 14.47 -12.75
N LEU A 149 -8.92 13.44 -11.93
CA LEU A 149 -9.98 12.93 -11.07
C LEU A 149 -10.07 13.76 -9.79
N LYS A 150 -11.26 13.77 -9.16
CA LYS A 150 -11.54 14.54 -7.93
C LYS A 150 -11.88 13.62 -6.75
N ALA A 151 -11.17 13.84 -5.63
CA ALA A 151 -11.44 13.10 -4.41
C ALA A 151 -12.85 13.35 -3.88
N GLY A 152 -13.49 12.30 -3.39
CA GLY A 152 -14.89 12.35 -2.90
C GLY A 152 -15.95 12.29 -3.99
N LYS A 153 -15.56 12.39 -5.27
CA LYS A 153 -16.44 12.28 -6.43
C LYS A 153 -16.04 11.10 -7.32
N ASP A 154 -14.80 11.12 -7.81
CA ASP A 154 -14.30 10.16 -8.77
C ASP A 154 -13.46 9.06 -8.10
N PHE A 155 -12.77 9.37 -7.00
CA PHE A 155 -12.03 8.41 -6.17
C PHE A 155 -12.16 8.78 -4.70
N TYR A 156 -11.67 7.90 -3.81
CA TYR A 156 -11.71 8.10 -2.37
C TYR A 156 -10.29 8.26 -1.83
N LEU A 157 -10.11 9.14 -0.84
CA LEU A 157 -8.85 9.34 -0.14
C LEU A 157 -9.08 9.26 1.37
N ALA A 158 -8.28 8.47 2.06
CA ALA A 158 -8.34 8.30 3.50
C ALA A 158 -6.94 8.34 4.13
N TYR A 159 -6.90 8.54 5.43
CA TYR A 159 -5.72 8.38 6.26
C TYR A 159 -6.00 7.32 7.33
N SER A 160 -5.08 6.39 7.51
CA SER A 160 -5.09 5.43 8.60
C SER A 160 -3.77 5.56 9.36
N PRO A 161 -3.78 5.95 10.64
CA PRO A 161 -2.54 6.09 11.41
C PRO A 161 -1.90 4.73 11.63
N GLU A 162 -0.59 4.64 11.38
CA GLU A 162 0.23 3.47 11.69
C GLU A 162 0.18 3.14 13.19
N ARG A 163 -0.01 1.87 13.50
CA ARG A 163 -0.09 1.34 14.87
C ARG A 163 0.86 0.19 15.15
N ILE A 164 1.68 -0.17 14.16
CA ILE A 164 2.73 -1.16 14.35
C ILE A 164 3.95 -0.45 14.94
N ASP A 165 4.35 -0.86 16.13
CA ASP A 165 5.60 -0.44 16.78
C ASP A 165 6.63 -1.57 16.57
N PRO A 166 7.58 -1.42 15.63
CA PRO A 166 8.55 -2.46 15.33
C PRO A 166 9.39 -2.79 16.57
N GLY A 167 9.33 -4.06 17.00
CA GLY A 167 10.08 -4.55 18.15
C GLY A 167 9.30 -4.54 19.47
N ASN A 168 8.07 -4.07 19.51
CA ASN A 168 7.17 -4.20 20.66
C ASN A 168 6.22 -5.39 20.43
N LYS A 169 6.25 -6.37 21.34
CA LYS A 169 5.40 -7.58 21.31
C LYS A 169 4.15 -7.38 22.15
#